data_b5f090119acd2073a239493cb7812545
#
_entry.id   b5f090119acd2073a239493cb7812545
#
_cell.length_a   1.000
_cell.length_b   1.000
_cell.length_c   1.000
_cell.angle_alpha   90.00
_cell.angle_beta   90.00
_cell.angle_gamma   90.00
#
_symmetry.space_group_name_H-M   'P 1'
#
loop_
_entity.id
_entity.type
_entity.pdbx_description
1 polymer ?
#
loop_
_entity_poly.entity_id
_entity_poly.type
_entity_poly.pdbx_seq_one_letter_code
_entity_poly.pdbx_strand_id
1 'polypeptide(L)'
;MSTDQEVEGLGARLREHRLSSRYTLEAAATRVGLSPAYLSRLETGQRQPSLPVLLGLARAYGTTVAGLLGELPADPDPVVRGGAIEPGRAGGWGYRRAGTPGRAMQALRVHVPTGLQDAVVRVHPGEEWLYVLRGRLRLTLGEQVHLLDEGDSAHFDSLTPHRIAADSSDGVELLFLHTLLQSPGGELCLGGAH
;
A
#
# COMPACT_ATOMS: atom_id res chain seq x y z
N MET A 1 -0.53 -27.23 -11.94
CA MET A 1 -1.23 -27.10 -10.64
C MET A 1 -2.50 -26.35 -10.95
N SER A 2 -3.67 -26.91 -10.60
CA SER A 2 -4.97 -26.54 -11.17
C SER A 2 -5.51 -25.29 -10.50
N THR A 3 -6.00 -24.33 -11.28
CA THR A 3 -6.69 -23.09 -10.86
C THR A 3 -7.86 -23.36 -9.88
N ASP A 4 -8.40 -24.57 -9.86
CA ASP A 4 -9.47 -24.98 -8.95
C ASP A 4 -9.02 -25.12 -7.48
N GLN A 5 -7.76 -25.48 -7.21
CA GLN A 5 -7.25 -25.60 -5.83
C GLN A 5 -6.97 -24.24 -5.17
N GLU A 6 -6.66 -23.20 -5.94
CA GLU A 6 -6.43 -21.85 -5.41
C GLU A 6 -7.72 -21.15 -5.00
N VAL A 7 -8.84 -21.55 -5.58
CA VAL A 7 -10.18 -21.03 -5.27
C VAL A 7 -10.83 -21.81 -4.11
N GLU A 8 -10.44 -23.08 -3.88
CA GLU A 8 -10.83 -23.85 -2.70
C GLU A 8 -10.20 -23.20 -1.46
N GLY A 9 -11.02 -22.63 -0.61
CA GLY A 9 -10.58 -21.98 0.63
C GLY A 9 -10.66 -20.45 0.62
N LEU A 10 -10.93 -19.80 -0.53
CA LEU A 10 -11.10 -18.34 -0.57
C LEU A 10 -12.23 -17.89 0.37
N GLY A 11 -13.37 -18.57 0.37
CA GLY A 11 -14.49 -18.24 1.25
C GLY A 11 -14.11 -18.29 2.73
N ALA A 12 -13.39 -19.33 3.14
CA ALA A 12 -12.90 -19.48 4.51
C ALA A 12 -11.93 -18.34 4.88
N ARG A 13 -11.01 -17.96 3.97
CA ARG A 13 -10.09 -16.84 4.17
C ARG A 13 -10.81 -15.49 4.25
N LEU A 14 -11.81 -15.25 3.42
CA LEU A 14 -12.64 -14.05 3.52
C LEU A 14 -13.29 -13.93 4.89
N ARG A 15 -13.85 -15.04 5.41
CA ARG A 15 -14.42 -15.09 6.75
C ARG A 15 -13.39 -14.84 7.84
N GLU A 16 -12.21 -15.45 7.73
CA GLU A 16 -11.10 -15.27 8.67
C GLU A 16 -10.66 -13.79 8.73
N HIS A 17 -10.43 -13.17 7.58
CA HIS A 17 -10.08 -11.75 7.51
C HIS A 17 -11.16 -10.84 8.09
N ARG A 18 -12.45 -11.14 7.85
CA ARG A 18 -13.55 -10.40 8.47
C ARG A 18 -13.51 -10.49 10.00
N LEU A 19 -13.36 -11.70 10.52
CA LEU A 19 -13.33 -11.94 11.97
C LEU A 19 -12.09 -11.30 12.62
N SER A 20 -10.92 -11.40 12.00
CA SER A 20 -9.69 -10.74 12.44
C SER A 20 -9.83 -9.22 12.46
N SER A 21 -10.58 -8.66 11.51
CA SER A 21 -10.93 -7.24 11.47
C SER A 21 -12.07 -6.86 12.43
N ARG A 22 -12.59 -7.81 13.23
CA ARG A 22 -13.67 -7.64 14.20
C ARG A 22 -14.98 -7.14 13.60
N TYR A 23 -15.28 -7.45 12.35
CA TYR A 23 -16.54 -7.08 11.72
C TYR A 23 -17.58 -8.20 11.84
N THR A 24 -18.84 -7.82 12.14
CA THR A 24 -20.00 -8.67 11.88
C THR A 24 -20.20 -8.81 10.38
N LEU A 25 -21.01 -9.77 9.97
CA LEU A 25 -21.32 -9.97 8.55
C LEU A 25 -22.01 -8.73 7.96
N GLU A 26 -22.93 -8.13 8.69
CA GLU A 26 -23.70 -6.94 8.33
C GLU A 26 -22.76 -5.72 8.19
N ALA A 27 -21.88 -5.50 9.17
CA ALA A 27 -20.96 -4.38 9.17
C ALA A 27 -19.97 -4.46 7.98
N ALA A 28 -19.44 -5.64 7.71
CA ALA A 28 -18.55 -5.86 6.57
C ALA A 28 -19.28 -5.67 5.24
N ALA A 29 -20.49 -6.24 5.09
CA ALA A 29 -21.29 -6.10 3.88
C ALA A 29 -21.62 -4.62 3.58
N THR A 30 -22.06 -3.87 4.59
CA THR A 30 -22.36 -2.43 4.47
C THR A 30 -21.12 -1.65 4.00
N ARG A 31 -19.94 -1.96 4.57
CA ARG A 31 -18.69 -1.25 4.27
C ARG A 31 -18.24 -1.41 2.82
N VAL A 32 -18.59 -2.53 2.19
CA VAL A 32 -18.23 -2.83 0.79
C VAL A 32 -19.41 -2.71 -0.19
N GLY A 33 -20.57 -2.19 0.27
CA GLY A 33 -21.74 -2.01 -0.58
C GLY A 33 -22.41 -3.31 -1.02
N LEU A 34 -22.30 -4.38 -0.23
CA LEU A 34 -22.89 -5.69 -0.50
C LEU A 34 -24.08 -5.96 0.44
N SER A 35 -24.98 -6.89 0.04
CA SER A 35 -25.94 -7.44 0.99
C SER A 35 -25.27 -8.48 1.90
N PRO A 36 -25.69 -8.61 3.20
CA PRO A 36 -25.18 -9.66 4.08
C PRO A 36 -25.31 -11.07 3.50
N ALA A 37 -26.44 -11.35 2.83
CA ALA A 37 -26.68 -12.63 2.19
C ALA A 37 -25.71 -12.90 1.02
N TYR A 38 -25.27 -11.86 0.30
CA TYR A 38 -24.27 -12.01 -0.74
C TYR A 38 -22.90 -12.31 -0.16
N LEU A 39 -22.46 -11.55 0.86
CA LEU A 39 -21.19 -11.77 1.56
C LEU A 39 -21.15 -13.18 2.20
N SER A 40 -22.25 -13.62 2.83
CA SER A 40 -22.34 -14.98 3.37
C SER A 40 -22.11 -16.06 2.31
N ARG A 41 -22.66 -15.89 1.10
CA ARG A 41 -22.45 -16.83 0.00
C ARG A 41 -21.01 -16.83 -0.52
N LEU A 42 -20.31 -15.70 -0.45
CA LEU A 42 -18.89 -15.64 -0.75
C LEU A 42 -18.07 -16.39 0.30
N GLU A 43 -18.37 -16.19 1.59
CA GLU A 43 -17.65 -16.85 2.70
C GLU A 43 -17.89 -18.36 2.78
N THR A 44 -19.06 -18.82 2.30
CA THR A 44 -19.38 -20.26 2.22
C THR A 44 -18.94 -20.91 0.91
N GLY A 45 -18.30 -20.15 0.00
CA GLY A 45 -17.86 -20.68 -1.29
C GLY A 45 -19.00 -20.95 -2.30
N GLN A 46 -20.25 -20.59 -1.95
CA GLN A 46 -21.40 -20.78 -2.84
C GLN A 46 -21.41 -19.78 -4.02
N ARG A 47 -20.55 -18.77 -3.96
CA ARG A 47 -20.38 -17.77 -5.01
C ARG A 47 -18.92 -17.28 -5.05
N GLN A 48 -18.47 -16.99 -6.28
CA GLN A 48 -17.17 -16.38 -6.51
C GLN A 48 -17.27 -14.85 -6.48
N PRO A 49 -16.37 -14.14 -5.80
CA PRO A 49 -16.31 -12.69 -5.85
C PRO A 49 -15.74 -12.22 -7.19
N SER A 50 -16.29 -11.12 -7.72
CA SER A 50 -15.64 -10.41 -8.82
C SER A 50 -14.42 -9.63 -8.33
N LEU A 51 -13.52 -9.25 -9.24
CA LEU A 51 -12.34 -8.44 -8.88
C LEU A 51 -12.71 -7.15 -8.12
N PRO A 52 -13.71 -6.34 -8.53
CA PRO A 52 -14.13 -5.18 -7.75
C PRO A 52 -14.56 -5.51 -6.32
N VAL A 53 -15.20 -6.66 -6.12
CA VAL A 53 -15.62 -7.13 -4.78
C VAL A 53 -14.40 -7.54 -3.96
N LEU A 54 -13.45 -8.28 -4.52
CA LEU A 54 -12.19 -8.64 -3.84
C LEU A 54 -11.41 -7.38 -3.41
N LEU A 55 -11.34 -6.40 -4.29
CA LEU A 55 -10.70 -5.14 -4.03
C LEU A 55 -11.38 -4.38 -2.88
N GLY A 56 -12.72 -4.35 -2.86
CA GLY A 56 -13.51 -3.76 -1.77
C GLY A 56 -13.29 -4.47 -0.43
N LEU A 57 -13.29 -5.79 -0.44
CA LEU A 57 -13.07 -6.61 0.75
C LEU A 57 -11.64 -6.47 1.29
N ALA A 58 -10.63 -6.45 0.41
CA ALA A 58 -9.24 -6.24 0.79
C ALA A 58 -9.06 -4.90 1.53
N ARG A 59 -9.65 -3.82 1.00
CA ARG A 59 -9.68 -2.50 1.66
C ARG A 59 -10.38 -2.56 3.03
N ALA A 60 -11.56 -3.15 3.06
CA ALA A 60 -12.35 -3.21 4.29
C ALA A 60 -11.64 -3.98 5.40
N TYR A 61 -10.89 -5.02 5.06
CA TYR A 61 -10.18 -5.88 5.99
C TYR A 61 -8.72 -5.47 6.24
N GLY A 62 -8.24 -4.40 5.59
CA GLY A 62 -6.86 -3.94 5.76
C GLY A 62 -5.81 -4.93 5.24
N THR A 63 -6.12 -5.64 4.15
CA THR A 63 -5.24 -6.61 3.49
C THR A 63 -5.12 -6.34 1.99
N THR A 64 -4.37 -7.16 1.27
CA THR A 64 -4.27 -7.12 -0.19
C THR A 64 -5.13 -8.22 -0.82
N VAL A 65 -5.39 -8.14 -2.14
CA VAL A 65 -6.05 -9.23 -2.87
C VAL A 65 -5.21 -10.50 -2.80
N ALA A 66 -3.88 -10.40 -2.92
CA ALA A 66 -2.96 -11.53 -2.74
C ALA A 66 -3.09 -12.16 -1.34
N GLY A 67 -3.25 -11.33 -0.29
CA GLY A 67 -3.55 -11.80 1.07
C GLY A 67 -4.87 -12.57 1.16
N LEU A 68 -5.94 -12.05 0.54
CA LEU A 68 -7.23 -12.76 0.47
C LEU A 68 -7.14 -14.07 -0.30
N LEU A 69 -6.31 -14.14 -1.34
CA LEU A 69 -6.07 -15.35 -2.13
C LEU A 69 -5.17 -16.37 -1.41
N GLY A 70 -4.53 -15.96 -0.29
CA GLY A 70 -3.62 -16.83 0.45
C GLY A 70 -2.23 -16.96 -0.18
N GLU A 71 -1.87 -16.06 -1.08
CA GLU A 71 -0.56 -16.01 -1.71
C GLU A 71 0.52 -15.44 -0.77
N LEU A 72 0.11 -14.88 0.35
CA LEU A 72 0.98 -14.37 1.40
C LEU A 72 0.87 -15.23 2.65
N PRO A 73 1.96 -15.40 3.44
CA PRO A 73 1.88 -16.10 4.72
C PRO A 73 0.78 -15.50 5.59
N ALA A 74 -0.04 -16.34 6.21
CA ALA A 74 -1.15 -15.91 7.07
C ALA A 74 -0.68 -15.08 8.27
N ASP A 75 0.55 -15.30 8.73
CA ASP A 75 1.19 -14.55 9.82
C ASP A 75 2.67 -14.33 9.50
N PRO A 76 3.00 -13.34 8.64
CA PRO A 76 4.38 -13.03 8.32
C PRO A 76 5.12 -12.51 9.59
N ASP A 77 6.40 -12.84 9.73
CA ASP A 77 7.24 -12.32 10.82
C ASP A 77 7.05 -10.80 10.93
N PRO A 78 6.59 -10.28 12.08
CA PRO A 78 6.37 -8.85 12.25
C PRO A 78 7.67 -8.04 12.24
N VAL A 79 8.83 -8.71 12.33
CA VAL A 79 10.14 -8.07 12.40
C VAL A 79 10.82 -8.08 11.03
N VAL A 80 11.07 -6.90 10.50
CA VAL A 80 11.86 -6.71 9.28
C VAL A 80 13.30 -6.37 9.65
N ARG A 81 14.25 -7.25 9.30
CA ARG A 81 15.68 -7.04 9.53
C ARG A 81 16.29 -6.27 8.36
N GLY A 82 16.63 -4.99 8.56
CA GLY A 82 17.10 -4.11 7.49
C GLY A 82 18.32 -4.65 6.70
N GLY A 83 19.22 -5.41 7.36
CA GLY A 83 20.37 -6.04 6.69
C GLY A 83 20.00 -7.22 5.78
N ALA A 84 18.80 -7.80 5.93
CA ALA A 84 18.34 -8.92 5.12
C ALA A 84 17.49 -8.48 3.90
N ILE A 85 17.17 -7.18 3.79
CA ILE A 85 16.35 -6.65 2.71
C ILE A 85 17.25 -6.12 1.59
N GLU A 86 17.12 -6.74 0.42
CA GLU A 86 17.79 -6.27 -0.77
C GLU A 86 17.28 -4.87 -1.18
N PRO A 87 18.19 -3.94 -1.52
CA PRO A 87 17.80 -2.63 -2.01
C PRO A 87 17.15 -2.76 -3.38
N GLY A 88 16.03 -2.08 -3.59
CA GLY A 88 15.37 -1.93 -4.87
C GLY A 88 15.59 -0.55 -5.48
N ARG A 89 15.24 -0.41 -6.77
CA ARG A 89 15.16 0.86 -7.47
C ARG A 89 13.84 0.95 -8.22
N ALA A 90 13.19 2.11 -8.15
CA ALA A 90 11.99 2.41 -8.93
C ALA A 90 11.95 3.92 -9.23
N GLY A 91 11.66 4.30 -10.46
CA GLY A 91 11.59 5.70 -10.90
C GLY A 91 12.84 6.53 -10.59
N GLY A 92 14.02 5.93 -10.57
CA GLY A 92 15.28 6.58 -10.19
C GLY A 92 15.52 6.65 -8.67
N TRP A 93 14.57 6.32 -7.83
CA TRP A 93 14.74 6.28 -6.38
C TRP A 93 15.33 4.96 -5.92
N GLY A 94 16.20 5.01 -4.92
CA GLY A 94 16.62 3.84 -4.16
C GLY A 94 15.64 3.59 -3.00
N TYR A 95 15.25 2.34 -2.76
CA TYR A 95 14.40 2.02 -1.63
C TYR A 95 14.76 0.70 -0.96
N ARG A 96 14.38 0.57 0.31
CA ARG A 96 14.35 -0.69 1.08
C ARG A 96 13.02 -0.78 1.80
N ARG A 97 12.42 -1.96 1.82
CA ARG A 97 11.22 -2.19 2.61
C ARG A 97 11.55 -2.11 4.09
N ALA A 98 10.73 -1.37 4.84
CA ALA A 98 10.83 -1.24 6.29
C ALA A 98 9.63 -1.87 7.01
N GLY A 99 8.63 -2.31 6.24
CA GLY A 99 7.44 -2.99 6.74
C GLY A 99 7.28 -4.39 6.16
N THR A 100 6.52 -5.22 6.85
CA THR A 100 6.19 -6.58 6.45
C THR A 100 5.34 -6.57 5.18
N PRO A 101 5.65 -7.41 4.17
CA PRO A 101 4.83 -7.52 2.96
C PRO A 101 3.39 -7.92 3.27
N GLY A 102 2.44 -7.51 2.42
CA GLY A 102 1.04 -7.93 2.51
C GLY A 102 0.19 -7.20 3.55
N ARG A 103 0.74 -6.22 4.25
CA ARG A 103 -0.02 -5.32 5.12
C ARG A 103 -0.58 -4.14 4.32
N ALA A 104 -1.71 -3.57 4.78
CA ALA A 104 -2.34 -2.42 4.10
C ALA A 104 -1.46 -1.17 4.10
N MET A 105 -0.71 -0.97 5.17
CA MET A 105 0.31 0.08 5.26
C MET A 105 1.65 -0.47 4.80
N GLN A 106 2.27 0.17 3.84
CA GLN A 106 3.63 -0.13 3.38
C GLN A 106 4.59 0.90 3.93
N ALA A 107 5.69 0.44 4.51
CA ALA A 107 6.76 1.29 5.01
C ALA A 107 8.03 1.05 4.20
N LEU A 108 8.65 2.13 3.74
CA LEU A 108 9.86 2.13 2.93
C LEU A 108 10.88 3.11 3.52
N ARG A 109 12.14 2.74 3.55
CA ARG A 109 13.24 3.71 3.62
C ARG A 109 13.63 4.03 2.19
N VAL A 110 13.56 5.31 1.83
CA VAL A 110 13.71 5.79 0.45
C VAL A 110 14.87 6.78 0.38
N HIS A 111 15.68 6.65 -0.67
CA HIS A 111 16.64 7.66 -1.08
C HIS A 111 16.19 8.30 -2.39
N VAL A 112 15.91 9.60 -2.35
CA VAL A 112 15.58 10.42 -3.53
C VAL A 112 16.85 11.17 -3.95
N PRO A 113 17.45 10.85 -5.10
CA PRO A 113 18.63 11.55 -5.56
C PRO A 113 18.29 12.93 -6.07
N THR A 114 19.28 13.80 -6.13
CA THR A 114 19.14 15.16 -6.66
C THR A 114 18.86 15.14 -8.17
N GLY A 115 18.01 16.05 -8.63
CA GLY A 115 17.81 16.36 -10.07
C GLY A 115 16.92 15.40 -10.86
N LEU A 116 16.41 14.30 -10.28
CA LEU A 116 15.70 13.28 -11.05
C LEU A 116 14.17 13.44 -11.09
N GLN A 117 13.54 14.22 -10.20
CA GLN A 117 12.10 14.08 -9.95
C GLN A 117 11.28 15.38 -9.97
N ASP A 118 11.85 16.50 -10.35
CA ASP A 118 11.11 17.78 -10.39
C ASP A 118 9.93 17.78 -11.39
N ALA A 119 9.90 16.86 -12.34
CA ALA A 119 8.88 16.79 -13.37
C ALA A 119 7.75 15.79 -13.10
N VAL A 120 7.90 14.85 -12.18
CA VAL A 120 6.93 13.76 -11.97
C VAL A 120 5.87 14.16 -10.97
N VAL A 121 4.67 14.46 -11.47
CA VAL A 121 3.47 14.64 -10.63
C VAL A 121 2.82 13.28 -10.40
N ARG A 122 2.52 12.99 -9.15
CA ARG A 122 1.82 11.76 -8.74
C ARG A 122 0.41 12.09 -8.29
N VAL A 123 -0.53 11.23 -8.65
CA VAL A 123 -1.92 11.27 -8.17
C VAL A 123 -2.39 9.82 -8.09
N HIS A 124 -2.73 9.34 -6.92
CA HIS A 124 -3.27 7.99 -6.74
C HIS A 124 -4.14 7.90 -5.48
N PRO A 125 -5.07 6.95 -5.39
CA PRO A 125 -5.85 6.75 -4.18
C PRO A 125 -4.97 6.34 -2.99
N GLY A 126 -5.27 6.87 -1.81
CA GLY A 126 -4.60 6.53 -0.56
C GLY A 126 -4.06 7.74 0.18
N GLU A 127 -3.33 7.45 1.23
CA GLU A 127 -2.65 8.45 2.04
C GLU A 127 -1.16 8.16 2.04
N GLU A 128 -0.37 9.22 2.04
CA GLU A 128 1.07 9.18 2.20
C GLU A 128 1.50 9.93 3.45
N TRP A 129 2.42 9.32 4.19
CA TRP A 129 3.12 9.96 5.28
C TRP A 129 4.63 9.80 5.06
N LEU A 130 5.35 10.88 5.22
CA LEU A 130 6.80 10.88 5.10
C LEU A 130 7.46 11.60 6.28
N TYR A 131 8.68 11.17 6.59
CA TYR A 131 9.54 11.77 7.60
C TYR A 131 10.96 11.91 7.03
N VAL A 132 11.56 13.08 7.15
CA VAL A 132 12.91 13.34 6.65
C VAL A 132 13.93 12.78 7.62
N LEU A 133 14.65 11.74 7.21
CA LEU A 133 15.71 11.13 8.00
C LEU A 133 17.05 11.87 7.85
N ARG A 134 17.31 12.41 6.65
CA ARG A 134 18.54 13.13 6.33
C ARG A 134 18.37 13.98 5.08
N GLY A 135 18.95 15.17 5.07
CA GLY A 135 18.90 16.11 3.95
C GLY A 135 17.67 17.02 3.99
N ARG A 136 17.34 17.62 2.87
CA ARG A 136 16.18 18.50 2.72
C ARG A 136 15.29 18.02 1.59
N LEU A 137 14.00 17.99 1.85
CA LEU A 137 12.95 17.60 0.91
C LEU A 137 12.21 18.81 0.40
N ARG A 138 11.95 18.86 -0.91
CA ARG A 138 10.95 19.73 -1.53
C ARG A 138 9.70 18.90 -1.83
N LEU A 139 8.63 19.15 -1.08
CA LEU A 139 7.30 18.58 -1.29
C LEU A 139 6.40 19.60 -1.92
N THR A 140 5.85 19.30 -3.09
CA THR A 140 4.82 20.14 -3.73
C THR A 140 3.48 19.43 -3.60
N LEU A 141 2.47 20.10 -3.03
CA LEU A 141 1.09 19.63 -2.90
C LEU A 141 0.17 20.61 -3.64
N GLY A 142 -0.39 20.20 -4.79
CA GLY A 142 -1.07 21.10 -5.69
C GLY A 142 -0.14 22.24 -6.16
N GLU A 143 -0.45 23.47 -5.75
CA GLU A 143 0.37 24.66 -6.06
C GLU A 143 1.31 25.07 -4.92
N GLN A 144 1.18 24.44 -3.74
CA GLN A 144 1.97 24.79 -2.57
C GLN A 144 3.28 24.02 -2.51
N VAL A 145 4.37 24.74 -2.23
CA VAL A 145 5.70 24.16 -2.05
C VAL A 145 6.07 24.21 -0.57
N HIS A 146 6.43 23.07 -0.02
CA HIS A 146 6.93 22.91 1.34
C HIS A 146 8.37 22.46 1.29
N LEU A 147 9.24 23.10 2.05
CA LEU A 147 10.61 22.64 2.31
C LEU A 147 10.62 22.00 3.68
N LEU A 148 11.04 20.74 3.74
CA LEU A 148 11.11 19.96 4.97
C LEU A 148 12.59 19.65 5.26
N ASP A 149 13.01 20.05 6.44
CA ASP A 149 14.35 19.74 6.97
C ASP A 149 14.35 18.40 7.70
N GLU A 150 15.53 17.93 8.08
CA GLU A 150 15.70 16.73 8.90
C GLU A 150 14.87 16.82 10.19
N GLY A 151 14.08 15.78 10.46
CA GLY A 151 13.13 15.73 11.57
C GLY A 151 11.71 16.17 11.23
N ASP A 152 11.49 16.81 10.09
CA ASP A 152 10.15 17.23 9.65
C ASP A 152 9.38 16.05 9.04
N SER A 153 8.06 16.15 9.08
CA SER A 153 7.15 15.18 8.48
C SER A 153 6.01 15.83 7.74
N ALA A 154 5.42 15.12 6.80
CA ALA A 154 4.19 15.51 6.13
C ALA A 154 3.24 14.31 6.01
N HIS A 155 1.93 14.60 6.09
CA HIS A 155 0.85 13.65 5.90
C HIS A 155 -0.20 14.27 4.98
N PHE A 156 -0.54 13.59 3.91
CA PHE A 156 -1.46 14.13 2.89
C PHE A 156 -2.21 13.03 2.16
N ASP A 157 -3.38 13.40 1.63
CA ASP A 157 -4.16 12.60 0.70
C ASP A 157 -3.47 12.57 -0.67
N SER A 158 -3.15 11.38 -1.16
CA SER A 158 -2.43 11.16 -2.42
C SER A 158 -3.27 11.47 -3.66
N LEU A 159 -4.58 11.77 -3.53
CA LEU A 159 -5.39 12.37 -4.58
C LEU A 159 -5.02 13.84 -4.84
N THR A 160 -4.37 14.50 -3.89
CA THR A 160 -3.74 15.80 -4.13
C THR A 160 -2.55 15.62 -5.06
N PRO A 161 -2.49 16.28 -6.23
CA PRO A 161 -1.33 16.22 -7.10
C PRO A 161 -0.07 16.61 -6.32
N HIS A 162 0.91 15.71 -6.29
CA HIS A 162 2.10 15.90 -5.46
C HIS A 162 3.40 15.57 -6.17
N ARG A 163 4.48 16.22 -5.75
CA ARG A 163 5.85 15.97 -6.18
C ARG A 163 6.76 15.90 -4.98
N ILE A 164 7.69 14.96 -5.03
CA ILE A 164 8.68 14.71 -3.99
C ILE A 164 10.06 14.81 -4.65
N ALA A 165 10.87 15.77 -4.26
CA ALA A 165 12.19 16.02 -4.83
C ALA A 165 13.21 16.31 -3.72
N ALA A 166 14.48 15.98 -3.95
CA ALA A 166 15.55 16.39 -3.07
C ALA A 166 15.91 17.85 -3.30
N ASP A 167 16.05 18.62 -2.22
CA ASP A 167 16.50 20.02 -2.21
C ASP A 167 17.93 20.16 -1.63
N SER A 168 18.63 19.05 -1.42
CA SER A 168 20.03 18.98 -0.97
C SER A 168 20.92 18.30 -2.01
N SER A 169 22.21 18.65 -2.04
CA SER A 169 23.19 18.17 -3.03
C SER A 169 23.36 16.63 -3.03
N ASP A 170 23.23 16.02 -1.87
CA ASP A 170 23.45 14.58 -1.66
C ASP A 170 22.16 13.75 -1.75
N GLY A 171 21.04 14.38 -2.17
CA GLY A 171 19.72 13.76 -2.14
C GLY A 171 19.07 13.87 -0.76
N VAL A 172 17.93 13.19 -0.58
CA VAL A 172 17.22 13.14 0.70
C VAL A 172 16.89 11.69 1.05
N GLU A 173 17.04 11.33 2.32
CA GLU A 173 16.58 10.06 2.87
C GLU A 173 15.29 10.25 3.65
N LEU A 174 14.31 9.41 3.36
CA LEU A 174 12.98 9.45 3.94
C LEU A 174 12.59 8.10 4.55
N LEU A 175 11.83 8.14 5.65
CA LEU A 175 10.89 7.09 5.97
C LEU A 175 9.58 7.44 5.28
N PHE A 176 9.11 6.55 4.42
CA PHE A 176 7.95 6.78 3.58
C PHE A 176 6.91 5.69 3.83
N LEU A 177 5.73 6.10 4.26
CA LEU A 177 4.60 5.22 4.50
C LEU A 177 3.49 5.58 3.52
N HIS A 178 2.90 4.57 2.92
CA HIS A 178 1.72 4.76 2.09
C HIS A 178 0.71 3.63 2.32
N THR A 179 -0.56 3.98 2.22
CA THR A 179 -1.63 3.00 2.20
C THR A 179 -1.87 2.55 0.78
N LEU A 180 -1.72 1.24 0.52
CA LEU A 180 -2.07 0.66 -0.77
C LEU A 180 -3.60 0.68 -0.96
N LEU A 181 -4.12 1.77 -1.47
CA LEU A 181 -5.36 1.74 -2.21
C LEU A 181 -5.02 1.48 -3.68
N GLN A 182 -4.45 0.29 -3.92
CA GLN A 182 -4.37 -0.44 -5.19
C GLN A 182 -3.63 0.20 -6.38
N SER A 183 -2.44 -0.29 -6.61
CA SER A 183 -1.99 -0.56 -7.99
C SER A 183 -2.15 -2.06 -8.26
N PRO A 184 -2.80 -2.48 -9.36
CA PRO A 184 -2.91 -3.88 -9.76
C PRO A 184 -1.57 -4.40 -10.32
N GLY A 185 -0.54 -4.49 -9.55
CA GLY A 185 0.76 -4.91 -10.04
C GLY A 185 1.88 -4.86 -9.02
N GLY A 186 1.60 -4.46 -7.76
CA GLY A 186 2.65 -4.37 -6.75
C GLY A 186 3.72 -3.32 -7.07
N GLU A 187 3.46 -2.44 -8.04
CA GLU A 187 4.34 -1.31 -8.34
C GLU A 187 4.28 -0.31 -7.20
N LEU A 188 5.43 -0.13 -6.58
CA LEU A 188 5.64 0.91 -5.61
C LEU A 188 5.35 2.26 -6.27
N CYS A 189 4.61 3.15 -5.59
CA CYS A 189 4.33 4.51 -6.05
C CYS A 189 5.58 5.40 -6.21
N LEU A 190 6.74 4.79 -6.38
CA LEU A 190 8.05 5.42 -6.49
C LEU A 190 8.42 5.87 -7.91
N GLY A 191 7.43 6.03 -8.77
CA GLY A 191 7.66 6.61 -10.10
C GLY A 191 7.73 5.57 -11.22
N GLY A 192 6.68 5.53 -11.99
CA GLY A 192 6.59 5.03 -13.35
C GLY A 192 5.69 6.00 -14.10
N ALA A 193 6.24 6.80 -14.98
CA ALA A 193 5.44 7.44 -16.00
C ALA A 193 5.01 6.36 -17.01
N HIS A 194 3.73 6.23 -17.25
CA HIS A 194 3.17 5.73 -18.49
C HIS A 194 2.64 6.89 -19.28
#